data_eb2bb30eaa828f5bceae661d2e09220c
#
_entry.id   eb2bb30eaa828f5bceae661d2e09220c
#
_cell.length_a   1.000
_cell.length_b   1.000
_cell.length_c   1.000
_cell.angle_alpha   90.00
_cell.angle_beta   90.00
_cell.angle_gamma   90.00
#
_symmetry.space_group_name_H-M   'P 1'
#
loop_
_entity.id
_entity.type
_entity.pdbx_description
1 polymer ?
#
loop_
_entity_poly.entity_id
_entity_poly.type
_entity_poly.pdbx_seq_one_letter_code
_entity_poly.pdbx_strand_id
1 'polypeptide(L)'
;MLCAVLLAALAVPVRAQPRGPLVLAAASLQEALTAAADSWARKGHARPVLSFAASSALARQIAAKAPADLFFSADQEWMDYLAARNLIVSSTRADVLTNRLVLVSAAASKVSLAVRPGFALAPALGGGRLALADPDAVPAGRYAKEALTNLKVWASVEGSLARAENVRAALALVARGAAPLGIVYATDARAEGSVRVAGWIPATAHKPITYPLARLAAATNPEAEGFRRFLLSPEGKGIFRRYGFGTR
;
A
#
# COMPACT_ATOMS: atom_id res chain seq x y z
N MET A 1 -62.52 -0.32 -40.04
CA MET A 1 -61.10 -0.31 -40.47
C MET A 1 -60.28 0.18 -39.28
N LEU A 2 -59.64 -0.73 -38.56
CA LEU A 2 -58.77 -0.42 -37.41
C LEU A 2 -57.33 -0.46 -37.90
N CYS A 3 -56.62 0.71 -37.97
CA CYS A 3 -55.20 0.76 -38.27
C CYS A 3 -54.39 0.45 -36.98
N ALA A 4 -53.73 -0.72 -36.94
CA ALA A 4 -52.79 -1.04 -35.90
C ALA A 4 -51.42 -0.40 -36.23
N VAL A 5 -50.99 0.58 -35.44
CA VAL A 5 -49.67 1.17 -35.54
C VAL A 5 -48.71 0.28 -34.77
N LEU A 6 -47.80 -0.43 -35.47
CA LEU A 6 -46.70 -1.18 -34.88
C LEU A 6 -45.58 -0.21 -34.48
N LEU A 7 -45.42 0.03 -33.17
CA LEU A 7 -44.23 0.70 -32.63
C LEU A 7 -43.04 -0.30 -32.62
N ALA A 8 -42.13 -0.18 -33.55
CA ALA A 8 -40.87 -0.90 -33.50
C ALA A 8 -39.95 -0.21 -32.46
N ALA A 9 -39.77 -0.82 -31.30
CA ALA A 9 -38.80 -0.39 -30.31
C ALA A 9 -37.37 -0.68 -30.81
N LEU A 10 -36.64 0.36 -31.17
CA LEU A 10 -35.21 0.27 -31.49
C LEU A 10 -34.45 -0.01 -30.19
N ALA A 11 -34.07 -1.27 -29.98
CA ALA A 11 -33.16 -1.68 -28.92
C ALA A 11 -31.76 -1.14 -29.26
N VAL A 12 -31.37 -0.02 -28.65
CA VAL A 12 -30.00 0.51 -28.72
C VAL A 12 -29.13 -0.46 -27.88
N PRO A 13 -28.11 -1.11 -28.48
CA PRO A 13 -27.23 -1.99 -27.70
C PRO A 13 -26.48 -1.13 -26.68
N VAL A 14 -26.75 -1.38 -25.38
CA VAL A 14 -25.96 -0.83 -24.30
C VAL A 14 -24.57 -1.42 -24.39
N ARG A 15 -23.63 -0.68 -24.95
CA ARG A 15 -22.24 -1.06 -24.99
C ARG A 15 -21.70 -0.97 -23.55
N ALA A 16 -21.44 -2.13 -22.93
CA ALA A 16 -20.76 -2.15 -21.63
C ALA A 16 -19.46 -1.36 -21.73
N GLN A 17 -19.30 -0.35 -20.89
CA GLN A 17 -18.05 0.41 -20.87
C GLN A 17 -16.88 -0.53 -20.58
N PRO A 18 -15.75 -0.41 -21.30
CA PRO A 18 -14.57 -1.22 -21.06
C PRO A 18 -14.16 -1.08 -19.58
N ARG A 19 -14.11 -2.18 -18.86
CA ARG A 19 -13.64 -2.19 -17.47
C ARG A 19 -12.12 -1.98 -17.46
N GLY A 20 -11.64 -1.01 -16.67
CA GLY A 20 -10.21 -0.78 -16.49
C GLY A 20 -9.52 -1.95 -15.79
N PRO A 21 -8.18 -2.03 -15.85
CA PRO A 21 -7.41 -3.12 -15.24
C PRO A 21 -7.62 -3.17 -13.72
N LEU A 22 -7.71 -4.40 -13.17
CA LEU A 22 -7.78 -4.62 -11.73
C LEU A 22 -6.37 -4.65 -11.16
N VAL A 23 -6.11 -3.73 -10.23
CA VAL A 23 -4.83 -3.57 -9.55
C VAL A 23 -4.97 -3.96 -8.08
N LEU A 24 -4.24 -4.98 -7.66
CA LEU A 24 -4.07 -5.32 -6.25
C LEU A 24 -2.84 -4.60 -5.71
N ALA A 25 -3.01 -3.69 -4.76
CA ALA A 25 -1.97 -2.77 -4.31
C ALA A 25 -1.85 -2.69 -2.79
N ALA A 26 -0.63 -2.52 -2.30
CA ALA A 26 -0.37 -2.30 -0.88
C ALA A 26 -1.19 -1.12 -0.34
N ALA A 27 -1.75 -1.27 0.85
CA ALA A 27 -2.65 -0.29 1.48
C ALA A 27 -2.05 1.13 1.57
N SER A 28 -0.74 1.25 1.74
CA SER A 28 -0.01 2.52 1.78
C SER A 28 -0.02 3.31 0.46
N LEU A 29 -0.44 2.67 -0.65
CA LEU A 29 -0.51 3.31 -1.97
C LEU A 29 -1.85 4.01 -2.24
N GLN A 30 -2.82 3.91 -1.34
CA GLN A 30 -4.22 4.21 -1.60
C GLN A 30 -4.43 5.58 -2.27
N GLU A 31 -3.98 6.67 -1.67
CA GLU A 31 -4.22 8.03 -2.19
C GLU A 31 -3.45 8.29 -3.48
N ALA A 32 -2.17 7.90 -3.49
CA ALA A 32 -1.29 8.14 -4.63
C ALA A 32 -1.70 7.35 -5.86
N LEU A 33 -2.05 6.06 -5.68
CA LEU A 33 -2.47 5.21 -6.80
C LEU A 33 -3.88 5.57 -7.29
N THR A 34 -4.77 6.01 -6.38
CA THR A 34 -6.08 6.56 -6.76
C THR A 34 -5.91 7.81 -7.65
N ALA A 35 -5.04 8.73 -7.24
CA ALA A 35 -4.75 9.92 -8.05
C ALA A 35 -4.11 9.56 -9.41
N ALA A 36 -3.28 8.51 -9.46
CA ALA A 36 -2.72 8.01 -10.71
C ALA A 36 -3.79 7.39 -11.62
N ALA A 37 -4.72 6.60 -11.05
CA ALA A 37 -5.84 6.04 -11.78
C ALA A 37 -6.78 7.11 -12.35
N ASP A 38 -7.01 8.18 -11.58
CA ASP A 38 -7.82 9.33 -12.05
C ASP A 38 -7.10 10.10 -13.17
N SER A 39 -5.77 10.25 -13.07
CA SER A 39 -4.98 10.88 -14.15
C SER A 39 -5.01 10.04 -15.43
N TRP A 40 -4.93 8.72 -15.33
CA TRP A 40 -5.06 7.81 -16.45
C TRP A 40 -6.44 7.90 -17.12
N ALA A 41 -7.51 7.93 -16.31
CA ALA A 41 -8.87 8.05 -16.82
C ALA A 41 -9.12 9.39 -17.55
N ARG A 42 -8.54 10.51 -17.06
CA ARG A 42 -8.64 11.81 -17.75
C ARG A 42 -7.97 11.84 -19.12
N LYS A 43 -7.10 10.87 -19.43
CA LYS A 43 -6.49 10.68 -20.76
C LYS A 43 -7.36 9.88 -21.73
N GLY A 44 -8.60 9.55 -21.34
CA GLY A 44 -9.55 8.80 -22.17
C GLY A 44 -9.49 7.28 -22.03
N HIS A 45 -8.75 6.77 -21.05
CA HIS A 45 -8.66 5.33 -20.76
C HIS A 45 -9.73 4.87 -19.76
N ALA A 46 -10.02 3.58 -19.74
CA ALA A 46 -10.88 3.00 -18.72
C ALA A 46 -10.20 3.11 -17.34
N ARG A 47 -10.93 3.66 -16.34
CA ARG A 47 -10.41 3.88 -15.00
C ARG A 47 -10.05 2.53 -14.35
N PRO A 48 -8.80 2.35 -13.86
CA PRO A 48 -8.40 1.15 -13.13
C PRO A 48 -9.26 0.90 -11.91
N VAL A 49 -9.57 -0.37 -11.66
CA VAL A 49 -10.22 -0.84 -10.43
C VAL A 49 -9.12 -1.14 -9.42
N LEU A 50 -9.17 -0.50 -8.26
CA LEU A 50 -8.13 -0.59 -7.24
C LEU A 50 -8.65 -1.36 -6.04
N SER A 51 -7.85 -2.33 -5.56
CA SER A 51 -8.10 -3.04 -4.31
C SER A 51 -6.86 -2.93 -3.42
N PHE A 52 -7.07 -2.48 -2.19
CA PHE A 52 -6.00 -2.17 -1.25
C PHE A 52 -6.05 -3.08 -0.03
N ALA A 53 -4.93 -3.74 0.27
CA ALA A 53 -4.75 -4.55 1.47
C ALA A 53 -3.24 -4.71 1.78
N ALA A 54 -2.90 -5.53 2.77
CA ALA A 54 -1.52 -5.93 2.97
C ALA A 54 -0.99 -6.70 1.75
N SER A 55 0.25 -6.43 1.31
CA SER A 55 0.88 -7.15 0.19
C SER A 55 0.86 -8.67 0.42
N SER A 56 1.02 -9.11 1.67
CA SER A 56 0.93 -10.53 2.06
C SER A 56 -0.44 -11.14 1.78
N ALA A 57 -1.52 -10.43 2.09
CA ALA A 57 -2.89 -10.90 1.85
C ALA A 57 -3.18 -10.97 0.34
N LEU A 58 -2.82 -9.90 -0.39
CA LEU A 58 -3.01 -9.82 -1.83
C LEU A 58 -2.20 -10.88 -2.58
N ALA A 59 -0.94 -11.11 -2.20
CA ALA A 59 -0.12 -12.16 -2.80
C ALA A 59 -0.72 -13.56 -2.59
N ARG A 60 -1.26 -13.84 -1.39
CA ARG A 60 -1.97 -15.10 -1.15
C ARG A 60 -3.26 -15.22 -1.95
N GLN A 61 -4.01 -14.13 -2.14
CA GLN A 61 -5.20 -14.11 -3.01
C GLN A 61 -4.83 -14.41 -4.46
N ILE A 62 -3.75 -13.81 -4.99
CA ILE A 62 -3.24 -14.10 -6.34
C ILE A 62 -2.83 -15.56 -6.45
N ALA A 63 -2.13 -16.10 -5.44
CA ALA A 63 -1.74 -17.52 -5.41
C ALA A 63 -2.96 -18.47 -5.35
N ALA A 64 -4.06 -18.03 -4.76
CA ALA A 64 -5.35 -18.71 -4.77
C ALA A 64 -6.19 -18.42 -6.04
N LYS A 65 -5.56 -17.89 -7.10
CA LYS A 65 -6.17 -17.60 -8.42
C LYS A 65 -7.25 -16.51 -8.39
N ALA A 66 -7.22 -15.58 -7.43
CA ALA A 66 -8.06 -14.39 -7.49
C ALA A 66 -7.73 -13.60 -8.78
N PRO A 67 -8.75 -13.18 -9.55
CA PRO A 67 -8.53 -12.43 -10.77
C PRO A 67 -7.91 -11.07 -10.46
N ALA A 68 -6.83 -10.71 -11.16
CA ALA A 68 -6.24 -9.38 -11.16
C ALA A 68 -5.28 -9.24 -12.35
N ASP A 69 -4.95 -8.00 -12.69
CA ASP A 69 -4.08 -7.68 -13.82
C ASP A 69 -2.70 -7.20 -13.39
N LEU A 70 -2.63 -6.40 -12.30
CA LEU A 70 -1.39 -5.84 -11.77
C LEU A 70 -1.28 -6.11 -10.27
N PHE A 71 -0.06 -6.32 -9.81
CA PHE A 71 0.28 -6.39 -8.39
C PHE A 71 1.34 -5.34 -8.04
N PHE A 72 1.05 -4.50 -7.03
CA PHE A 72 1.93 -3.46 -6.54
C PHE A 72 2.22 -3.69 -5.06
N SER A 73 3.34 -4.33 -4.77
CA SER A 73 3.75 -4.71 -3.41
C SER A 73 4.47 -3.58 -2.69
N ALA A 74 4.49 -3.64 -1.35
CA ALA A 74 5.31 -2.77 -0.49
C ALA A 74 6.63 -3.43 -0.04
N ASP A 75 6.96 -4.59 -0.55
CA ASP A 75 8.26 -5.25 -0.38
C ASP A 75 8.59 -6.16 -1.56
N GLN A 76 9.85 -6.59 -1.61
CA GLN A 76 10.35 -7.53 -2.61
C GLN A 76 9.86 -8.96 -2.33
N GLU A 77 9.75 -9.34 -1.08
CA GLU A 77 9.54 -10.74 -0.69
C GLU A 77 8.19 -11.28 -1.16
N TRP A 78 7.13 -10.48 -1.11
CA TRP A 78 5.83 -10.90 -1.64
C TRP A 78 5.78 -10.88 -3.17
N MET A 79 6.59 -10.05 -3.82
CA MET A 79 6.79 -10.12 -5.26
C MET A 79 7.59 -11.37 -5.66
N ASP A 80 8.65 -11.71 -4.90
CA ASP A 80 9.43 -12.94 -5.08
C ASP A 80 8.58 -14.20 -4.85
N TYR A 81 7.70 -14.17 -3.85
CA TYR A 81 6.74 -15.24 -3.58
C TYR A 81 5.87 -15.57 -4.80
N LEU A 82 5.41 -14.55 -5.53
CA LEU A 82 4.62 -14.73 -6.75
C LEU A 82 5.51 -15.11 -7.94
N ALA A 83 6.70 -14.52 -8.06
CA ALA A 83 7.66 -14.84 -9.12
C ALA A 83 8.07 -16.31 -9.09
N ALA A 84 8.40 -16.84 -7.90
CA ALA A 84 8.76 -18.24 -7.69
C ALA A 84 7.64 -19.23 -8.06
N ARG A 85 6.40 -18.76 -8.19
CA ARG A 85 5.22 -19.52 -8.60
C ARG A 85 4.80 -19.26 -10.04
N ASN A 86 5.60 -18.51 -10.81
CA ASN A 86 5.30 -18.08 -12.18
C ASN A 86 3.95 -17.33 -12.31
N LEU A 87 3.55 -16.60 -11.25
CA LEU A 87 2.29 -15.85 -11.21
C LEU A 87 2.42 -14.40 -11.70
N ILE A 88 3.65 -13.95 -12.00
CA ILE A 88 3.92 -12.64 -12.61
C ILE A 88 4.63 -12.83 -13.95
N VAL A 89 4.51 -11.85 -14.82
CA VAL A 89 5.35 -11.74 -16.02
C VAL A 89 6.66 -11.06 -15.60
N SER A 90 7.71 -11.84 -15.34
CA SER A 90 8.96 -11.37 -14.70
C SER A 90 9.62 -10.23 -15.46
N SER A 91 9.55 -10.17 -16.78
CA SER A 91 10.07 -9.07 -17.62
C SER A 91 9.34 -7.73 -17.39
N THR A 92 8.19 -7.73 -16.72
CA THR A 92 7.42 -6.52 -16.41
C THR A 92 7.68 -6.00 -15.00
N ARG A 93 8.38 -6.77 -14.15
CA ARG A 93 8.71 -6.37 -12.79
C ARG A 93 9.64 -5.16 -12.80
N ALA A 94 9.29 -4.15 -12.03
CA ALA A 94 10.09 -2.95 -11.85
C ALA A 94 9.96 -2.40 -10.43
N ASP A 95 11.05 -1.96 -9.84
CA ASP A 95 11.05 -1.20 -8.59
C ASP A 95 10.68 0.25 -8.89
N VAL A 96 9.54 0.68 -8.37
CA VAL A 96 8.96 1.98 -8.74
C VAL A 96 9.20 3.04 -7.67
N LEU A 97 8.99 2.67 -6.39
CA LEU A 97 8.94 3.61 -5.29
C LEU A 97 9.82 3.18 -4.12
N THR A 98 10.16 4.16 -3.28
CA THR A 98 10.79 3.96 -1.98
C THR A 98 9.99 4.68 -0.90
N ASN A 99 10.20 4.30 0.37
CA ASN A 99 9.55 4.90 1.52
C ASN A 99 10.47 4.93 2.74
N ARG A 100 9.99 5.48 3.85
CA ARG A 100 10.69 5.52 5.14
C ARG A 100 9.73 5.10 6.25
N LEU A 101 10.23 4.49 7.31
CA LEU A 101 9.47 4.24 8.52
C LEU A 101 9.51 5.43 9.47
N VAL A 102 8.38 5.66 10.14
CA VAL A 102 8.25 6.66 11.21
C VAL A 102 7.49 6.08 12.40
N LEU A 103 7.85 6.55 13.57
CA LEU A 103 7.05 6.41 14.77
C LEU A 103 6.03 7.54 14.77
N VAL A 104 4.75 7.23 14.97
CA VAL A 104 3.65 8.19 15.01
C VAL A 104 2.95 8.16 16.37
N SER A 105 2.39 9.30 16.76
CA SER A 105 1.49 9.49 17.90
C SER A 105 0.26 10.27 17.44
N ALA A 106 -0.77 10.37 18.29
CA ALA A 106 -1.88 11.28 18.04
C ALA A 106 -1.37 12.71 17.85
N ALA A 107 -2.03 13.51 17.01
CA ALA A 107 -1.60 14.89 16.69
C ALA A 107 -1.47 15.79 17.93
N ALA A 108 -2.37 15.62 18.92
CA ALA A 108 -2.33 16.37 20.19
C ALA A 108 -1.21 15.92 21.14
N SER A 109 -0.58 14.78 20.91
CA SER A 109 0.50 14.25 21.75
C SER A 109 1.76 15.09 21.63
N LYS A 110 2.44 15.32 22.76
CA LYS A 110 3.74 16.01 22.81
C LYS A 110 4.93 15.05 22.76
N VAL A 111 4.68 13.72 22.66
CA VAL A 111 5.74 12.72 22.62
C VAL A 111 6.64 12.95 21.41
N SER A 112 7.94 13.04 21.67
CA SER A 112 8.98 13.11 20.64
C SER A 112 10.15 12.24 21.09
N LEU A 113 10.62 11.34 20.22
CA LEU A 113 11.63 10.37 20.54
C LEU A 113 12.81 10.48 19.56
N ALA A 114 14.01 10.65 20.10
CA ALA A 114 15.24 10.47 19.33
C ALA A 114 15.49 8.98 19.11
N VAL A 115 15.10 8.48 17.95
CA VAL A 115 15.19 7.05 17.61
C VAL A 115 16.65 6.68 17.36
N ARG A 116 17.22 5.92 18.29
CA ARG A 116 18.60 5.42 18.28
C ARG A 116 18.67 4.08 19.03
N PRO A 117 19.76 3.32 18.95
CA PRO A 117 19.89 2.08 19.71
C PRO A 117 19.57 2.28 21.20
N GLY A 118 18.68 1.45 21.74
CA GLY A 118 18.27 1.50 23.15
C GLY A 118 17.35 2.66 23.52
N PHE A 119 16.70 3.37 22.57
CA PHE A 119 15.77 4.46 22.90
C PHE A 119 14.58 3.98 23.74
N ALA A 120 14.04 4.88 24.56
CA ALA A 120 13.03 4.57 25.59
C ALA A 120 11.62 4.34 24.98
N LEU A 121 11.48 3.32 24.09
CA LEU A 121 10.20 3.03 23.42
C LEU A 121 9.16 2.47 24.41
N ALA A 122 9.52 1.45 25.19
CA ALA A 122 8.58 0.84 26.14
C ALA A 122 8.09 1.83 27.22
N PRO A 123 8.95 2.66 27.86
CA PRO A 123 8.48 3.73 28.72
C PRO A 123 7.55 4.72 28.04
N ALA A 124 7.82 5.08 26.78
CA ALA A 124 6.98 6.02 26.04
C ALA A 124 5.58 5.48 25.70
N LEU A 125 5.37 4.16 25.76
CA LEU A 125 4.03 3.56 25.61
C LEU A 125 3.15 3.78 26.85
N GLY A 126 3.73 4.13 28.01
CA GLY A 126 2.95 4.41 29.23
C GLY A 126 2.04 3.25 29.67
N GLY A 127 2.44 1.99 29.44
CA GLY A 127 1.62 0.79 29.66
C GLY A 127 0.66 0.44 28.53
N GLY A 128 0.57 1.28 27.48
CA GLY A 128 -0.21 0.99 26.28
C GLY A 128 0.50 0.05 25.30
N ARG A 129 -0.11 -0.17 24.14
CA ARG A 129 0.42 -1.05 23.10
C ARG A 129 1.02 -0.26 21.93
N LEU A 130 2.05 -0.80 21.31
CA LEU A 130 2.62 -0.29 20.08
C LEU A 130 1.80 -0.80 18.88
N ALA A 131 1.16 0.11 18.15
CA ALA A 131 0.45 -0.27 16.92
C ALA A 131 1.43 -0.48 15.76
N LEU A 132 1.36 -1.63 15.12
CA LEU A 132 2.05 -1.93 13.88
C LEU A 132 1.30 -2.98 13.08
N ALA A 133 1.52 -3.01 11.77
CA ALA A 133 1.05 -4.12 10.94
C ALA A 133 1.70 -5.43 11.41
N ASP A 134 1.05 -6.57 11.15
CA ASP A 134 1.56 -7.87 11.59
C ASP A 134 3.06 -8.05 11.26
N PRO A 135 3.94 -8.19 12.28
CA PRO A 135 5.38 -8.22 12.10
C PRO A 135 5.91 -9.53 11.48
N ASP A 136 5.06 -10.54 11.35
CA ASP A 136 5.47 -11.84 10.83
C ASP A 136 5.15 -11.99 9.33
N ALA A 137 4.20 -11.19 8.80
CA ALA A 137 3.76 -11.33 7.42
C ALA A 137 3.67 -10.01 6.64
N VAL A 138 3.23 -8.91 7.25
CA VAL A 138 2.93 -7.67 6.55
C VAL A 138 4.20 -6.83 6.36
N PRO A 139 4.49 -6.28 5.16
CA PRO A 139 5.72 -5.56 4.88
C PRO A 139 6.08 -4.49 5.92
N ALA A 140 5.17 -3.57 6.22
CA ALA A 140 5.42 -2.51 7.20
C ALA A 140 5.77 -3.06 8.61
N GLY A 141 5.09 -4.13 9.02
CA GLY A 141 5.36 -4.82 10.29
C GLY A 141 6.71 -5.51 10.30
N ARG A 142 7.09 -6.17 9.22
CA ARG A 142 8.40 -6.84 9.06
C ARG A 142 9.55 -5.83 9.10
N TYR A 143 9.43 -4.73 8.36
CA TYR A 143 10.41 -3.63 8.44
C TYR A 143 10.48 -3.02 9.84
N ALA A 144 9.33 -2.85 10.51
CA ALA A 144 9.29 -2.35 11.89
C ALA A 144 9.99 -3.30 12.87
N LYS A 145 9.72 -4.60 12.79
CA LYS A 145 10.37 -5.64 13.61
C LYS A 145 11.88 -5.66 13.39
N GLU A 146 12.32 -5.67 12.12
CA GLU A 146 13.73 -5.59 11.75
C GLU A 146 14.40 -4.34 12.35
N ALA A 147 13.77 -3.17 12.16
CA ALA A 147 14.29 -1.91 12.69
C ALA A 147 14.41 -1.92 14.21
N LEU A 148 13.36 -2.34 14.93
CA LEU A 148 13.36 -2.39 16.39
C LEU A 148 14.35 -3.41 16.95
N THR A 149 14.58 -4.52 16.23
CA THR A 149 15.59 -5.53 16.58
C THR A 149 17.00 -4.95 16.44
N ASN A 150 17.31 -4.29 15.32
CA ASN A 150 18.60 -3.67 15.07
C ASN A 150 18.85 -2.48 16.03
N LEU A 151 17.79 -1.78 16.43
CA LEU A 151 17.83 -0.73 17.46
C LEU A 151 17.83 -1.29 18.89
N LYS A 152 17.82 -2.62 19.09
CA LYS A 152 17.91 -3.30 20.39
C LYS A 152 16.76 -2.96 21.35
N VAL A 153 15.56 -2.70 20.82
CA VAL A 153 14.37 -2.38 21.61
C VAL A 153 13.18 -3.33 21.36
N TRP A 154 13.29 -4.27 20.39
CA TRP A 154 12.20 -5.19 20.07
C TRP A 154 11.73 -5.99 21.28
N ALA A 155 12.63 -6.63 22.02
CA ALA A 155 12.31 -7.45 23.18
C ALA A 155 11.56 -6.70 24.29
N SER A 156 11.72 -5.37 24.37
CA SER A 156 11.02 -4.55 25.37
C SER A 156 9.56 -4.26 25.02
N VAL A 157 9.13 -4.51 23.77
CA VAL A 157 7.79 -4.16 23.27
C VAL A 157 7.05 -5.33 22.59
N GLU A 158 7.71 -6.46 22.28
CA GLU A 158 7.09 -7.58 21.56
C GLU A 158 5.87 -8.17 22.26
N GLY A 159 5.84 -8.13 23.60
CA GLY A 159 4.67 -8.51 24.41
C GLY A 159 3.56 -7.48 24.46
N SER A 160 3.78 -6.27 23.95
CA SER A 160 2.86 -5.13 24.05
C SER A 160 2.51 -4.58 22.67
N LEU A 161 2.16 -5.45 21.72
CA LEU A 161 1.81 -5.06 20.37
C LEU A 161 0.29 -4.99 20.17
N ALA A 162 -0.16 -3.96 19.45
CA ALA A 162 -1.46 -3.91 18.80
C ALA A 162 -1.23 -4.25 17.31
N ARG A 163 -1.30 -5.56 17.00
CA ARG A 163 -1.09 -6.07 15.63
C ARG A 163 -2.28 -5.72 14.76
N ALA A 164 -2.03 -5.17 13.58
CA ALA A 164 -3.04 -4.81 12.61
C ALA A 164 -2.87 -5.60 11.31
N GLU A 165 -3.94 -5.81 10.59
CA GLU A 165 -3.96 -6.55 9.32
C GLU A 165 -3.14 -5.87 8.21
N ASN A 166 -2.98 -4.54 8.25
CA ASN A 166 -2.17 -3.76 7.32
C ASN A 166 -1.71 -2.45 7.98
N VAL A 167 -0.86 -1.67 7.29
CA VAL A 167 -0.29 -0.43 7.84
C VAL A 167 -1.33 0.66 8.08
N ARG A 168 -2.41 0.72 7.29
CA ARG A 168 -3.49 1.70 7.47
C ARG A 168 -4.37 1.37 8.67
N ALA A 169 -4.59 0.09 8.93
CA ALA A 169 -5.24 -0.35 10.17
C ALA A 169 -4.39 -0.02 11.40
N ALA A 170 -3.06 -0.18 11.32
CA ALA A 170 -2.16 0.24 12.40
C ALA A 170 -2.20 1.76 12.63
N LEU A 171 -2.17 2.56 11.56
CA LEU A 171 -2.31 4.01 11.62
C LEU A 171 -3.62 4.42 12.30
N ALA A 172 -4.73 3.78 11.93
CA ALA A 172 -6.06 4.06 12.48
C ALA A 172 -6.14 3.80 13.99
N LEU A 173 -5.39 2.82 14.54
CA LEU A 173 -5.32 2.60 16.00
C LEU A 173 -4.73 3.82 16.72
N VAL A 174 -3.70 4.44 16.15
CA VAL A 174 -3.09 5.64 16.72
C VAL A 174 -3.99 6.86 16.52
N ALA A 175 -4.55 7.05 15.33
CA ALA A 175 -5.43 8.15 14.99
C ALA A 175 -6.66 8.22 15.92
N ARG A 176 -7.17 7.05 16.35
CA ARG A 176 -8.33 6.92 17.24
C ARG A 176 -7.97 6.87 18.72
N GLY A 177 -6.69 7.00 19.08
CA GLY A 177 -6.22 6.92 20.47
C GLY A 177 -6.24 5.51 21.08
N ALA A 178 -6.47 4.46 20.31
CA ALA A 178 -6.45 3.07 20.76
C ALA A 178 -5.03 2.54 21.01
N ALA A 179 -4.01 3.23 20.47
CA ALA A 179 -2.61 3.00 20.77
C ALA A 179 -1.90 4.34 20.92
N PRO A 180 -1.02 4.52 21.93
CA PRO A 180 -0.30 5.76 22.14
C PRO A 180 0.73 6.06 21.05
N LEU A 181 1.33 5.01 20.50
CA LEU A 181 2.34 5.08 19.45
C LEU A 181 2.12 3.98 18.41
N GLY A 182 2.57 4.23 17.20
CA GLY A 182 2.57 3.23 16.12
C GLY A 182 3.75 3.40 15.18
N ILE A 183 4.08 2.35 14.42
CA ILE A 183 5.08 2.41 13.36
C ILE A 183 4.38 2.20 12.02
N VAL A 184 4.54 3.19 11.13
CA VAL A 184 3.93 3.25 9.80
C VAL A 184 4.93 3.85 8.80
N TYR A 185 4.57 3.91 7.54
CA TYR A 185 5.39 4.65 6.57
C TYR A 185 5.18 6.17 6.70
N ALA A 186 6.18 6.94 6.30
CA ALA A 186 6.10 8.40 6.29
C ALA A 186 4.95 8.92 5.41
N THR A 187 4.65 8.23 4.32
CA THR A 187 3.51 8.54 3.45
C THR A 187 2.17 8.32 4.13
N ASP A 188 2.04 7.30 4.98
CA ASP A 188 0.82 7.05 5.76
C ASP A 188 0.60 8.16 6.81
N ALA A 189 1.67 8.53 7.54
CA ALA A 189 1.60 9.62 8.50
C ALA A 189 1.23 10.96 7.84
N ARG A 190 1.70 11.20 6.60
CA ARG A 190 1.35 12.40 5.83
C ARG A 190 -0.11 12.42 5.39
N ALA A 191 -0.71 11.26 5.14
CA ALA A 191 -2.08 11.13 4.67
C ALA A 191 -3.13 11.26 5.78
N GLU A 192 -2.72 11.24 7.07
CA GLU A 192 -3.63 11.22 8.23
C GLU A 192 -3.35 12.40 9.16
N GLY A 193 -4.20 13.41 9.10
CA GLY A 193 -4.05 14.64 9.89
C GLY A 193 -4.23 14.48 11.40
N SER A 194 -4.81 13.36 11.84
CA SER A 194 -5.02 13.07 13.28
C SER A 194 -3.78 12.49 13.96
N VAL A 195 -2.69 12.27 13.21
CA VAL A 195 -1.40 11.82 13.77
C VAL A 195 -0.28 12.79 13.44
N ARG A 196 0.81 12.67 14.19
CA ARG A 196 2.08 13.35 13.92
C ARG A 196 3.25 12.40 14.02
N VAL A 197 4.34 12.73 13.33
CA VAL A 197 5.60 12.01 13.49
C VAL A 197 6.20 12.32 14.86
N ALA A 198 6.33 11.28 15.68
CA ALA A 198 6.97 11.32 17.00
C ALA A 198 8.47 10.96 16.92
N GLY A 199 8.92 10.30 15.87
CA GLY A 199 10.31 9.97 15.62
C GLY A 199 10.55 9.37 14.25
N TRP A 200 11.73 9.62 13.67
CA TRP A 200 12.15 9.03 12.39
C TRP A 200 12.98 7.78 12.66
N ILE A 201 12.59 6.66 12.06
CA ILE A 201 13.39 5.44 12.13
C ILE A 201 14.57 5.56 11.15
N PRO A 202 15.81 5.35 11.62
CA PRO A 202 16.98 5.42 10.74
C PRO A 202 16.89 4.41 9.60
N ALA A 203 17.18 4.85 8.37
CA ALA A 203 17.16 3.97 7.20
C ALA A 203 18.17 2.81 7.29
N THR A 204 19.20 2.95 8.11
CA THR A 204 20.19 1.90 8.39
C THR A 204 19.70 0.82 9.36
N ALA A 205 18.53 1.04 9.99
CA ALA A 205 17.97 0.09 10.95
C ALA A 205 17.16 -1.04 10.29
N HIS A 206 16.87 -0.96 9.00
CA HIS A 206 16.13 -1.97 8.25
C HIS A 206 16.59 -2.01 6.78
N LYS A 207 16.22 -3.07 6.06
CA LYS A 207 16.42 -3.15 4.61
C LYS A 207 15.74 -1.99 3.88
N PRO A 208 16.26 -1.55 2.71
CA PRO A 208 15.60 -0.52 1.92
C PRO A 208 14.15 -0.88 1.59
N ILE A 209 13.22 0.03 1.87
CA ILE A 209 11.83 -0.14 1.54
C ILE A 209 11.64 0.17 0.06
N THR A 210 11.22 -0.83 -0.71
CA THR A 210 10.97 -0.72 -2.14
C THR A 210 9.61 -1.26 -2.49
N TYR A 211 8.97 -0.64 -3.49
CA TYR A 211 7.67 -1.05 -4.00
C TYR A 211 7.83 -1.57 -5.42
N PRO A 212 7.89 -2.89 -5.61
CA PRO A 212 7.87 -3.49 -6.93
C PRO A 212 6.45 -3.57 -7.48
N LEU A 213 6.33 -3.32 -8.80
CA LEU A 213 5.12 -3.45 -9.60
C LEU A 213 5.37 -4.49 -10.69
N ALA A 214 4.40 -5.37 -10.93
CA ALA A 214 4.46 -6.33 -12.02
C ALA A 214 3.07 -6.59 -12.62
N ARG A 215 3.02 -7.00 -13.88
CA ARG A 215 1.85 -7.59 -14.50
C ARG A 215 1.72 -9.04 -14.07
N LEU A 216 0.50 -9.46 -13.74
CA LEU A 216 0.22 -10.86 -13.41
C LEU A 216 0.19 -11.73 -14.67
N ALA A 217 0.60 -12.98 -14.54
CA ALA A 217 0.61 -13.93 -15.65
C ALA A 217 -0.82 -14.20 -16.18
N ALA A 218 -1.83 -14.16 -15.30
CA ALA A 218 -3.24 -14.35 -15.63
C ALA A 218 -3.96 -13.05 -16.06
N ALA A 219 -3.23 -11.93 -16.24
CA ALA A 219 -3.82 -10.66 -16.64
C ALA A 219 -4.46 -10.75 -18.04
N THR A 220 -5.73 -10.37 -18.12
CA THR A 220 -6.53 -10.41 -19.35
C THR A 220 -6.92 -9.02 -19.86
N ASN A 221 -6.83 -7.99 -19.03
CA ASN A 221 -7.23 -6.65 -19.42
C ASN A 221 -6.20 -6.04 -20.39
N PRO A 222 -6.61 -5.59 -21.59
CA PRO A 222 -5.68 -5.06 -22.61
C PRO A 222 -4.99 -3.76 -22.19
N GLU A 223 -5.59 -2.98 -21.28
CA GLU A 223 -4.99 -1.74 -20.77
C GLU A 223 -4.02 -1.94 -19.60
N ALA A 224 -3.88 -3.16 -19.07
CA ALA A 224 -3.03 -3.43 -17.91
C ALA A 224 -1.58 -2.99 -18.14
N GLU A 225 -1.01 -3.33 -19.28
CA GLU A 225 0.37 -2.95 -19.62
C GLU A 225 0.50 -1.43 -19.89
N GLY A 226 -0.50 -0.83 -20.51
CA GLY A 226 -0.55 0.62 -20.70
C GLY A 226 -0.54 1.37 -19.37
N PHE A 227 -1.40 0.98 -18.44
CA PHE A 227 -1.45 1.59 -17.10
C PHE A 227 -0.15 1.34 -16.31
N ARG A 228 0.41 0.12 -16.37
CA ARG A 228 1.71 -0.17 -15.75
C ARG A 228 2.80 0.77 -16.25
N ARG A 229 2.91 0.97 -17.57
CA ARG A 229 3.89 1.90 -18.17
C ARG A 229 3.62 3.34 -17.77
N PHE A 230 2.36 3.75 -17.65
CA PHE A 230 2.01 5.07 -17.16
C PHE A 230 2.52 5.29 -15.73
N LEU A 231 2.37 4.31 -14.83
CA LEU A 231 2.89 4.41 -13.46
C LEU A 231 4.43 4.54 -13.41
N LEU A 232 5.14 3.98 -14.38
CA LEU A 232 6.61 4.08 -14.53
C LEU A 232 7.07 5.37 -15.23
N SER A 233 6.16 6.10 -15.89
CA SER A 233 6.48 7.32 -16.62
C SER A 233 6.87 8.48 -15.69
N PRO A 234 7.51 9.54 -16.21
CA PRO A 234 7.79 10.75 -15.44
C PRO A 234 6.54 11.37 -14.81
N GLU A 235 5.39 11.32 -15.48
CA GLU A 235 4.11 11.79 -14.98
C GLU A 235 3.60 10.93 -13.82
N GLY A 236 3.55 9.61 -13.98
CA GLY A 236 3.15 8.68 -12.94
C GLY A 236 4.03 8.80 -11.71
N LYS A 237 5.35 8.80 -11.87
CA LYS A 237 6.32 9.03 -10.79
C LYS A 237 6.12 10.40 -10.14
N GLY A 238 5.80 11.45 -10.90
CA GLY A 238 5.47 12.76 -10.40
C GLY A 238 4.27 12.77 -9.47
N ILE A 239 3.24 11.94 -9.76
CA ILE A 239 2.10 11.77 -8.88
C ILE A 239 2.55 11.20 -7.54
N PHE A 240 3.27 10.09 -7.52
CA PHE A 240 3.74 9.47 -6.27
C PHE A 240 4.62 10.40 -5.43
N ARG A 241 5.51 11.19 -6.06
CA ARG A 241 6.32 12.19 -5.33
C ARG A 241 5.48 13.23 -4.61
N ARG A 242 4.35 13.68 -5.18
CA ARG A 242 3.43 14.61 -4.50
C ARG A 242 2.84 14.03 -3.22
N TYR A 243 2.70 12.70 -3.14
CA TYR A 243 2.25 11.99 -1.93
C TYR A 243 3.38 11.57 -0.98
N GLY A 244 4.64 11.97 -1.26
CA GLY A 244 5.77 11.78 -0.37
C GLY A 244 6.59 10.51 -0.62
N PHE A 245 6.29 9.73 -1.67
CA PHE A 245 7.12 8.60 -2.06
C PHE A 245 8.43 9.07 -2.72
N GLY A 246 9.53 8.35 -2.44
CA GLY A 246 10.69 8.38 -3.32
C GLY A 246 10.40 7.58 -4.60
N THR A 247 11.06 7.91 -5.72
CA THR A 247 10.89 7.20 -7.01
C THR A 247 12.25 6.68 -7.51
N ARG A 248 12.22 5.53 -8.15
CA ARG A 248 13.37 4.90 -8.81
C ARG A 248 13.26 4.98 -10.32
#